data_04eeb7d533b5c9a409f248f620b1b78f
#
_entry.id   04eeb7d533b5c9a409f248f620b1b78f
#
_cell.length_a   1.000
_cell.length_b   1.000
_cell.length_c   1.000
_cell.angle_alpha   90.00
_cell.angle_beta   90.00
_cell.angle_gamma   90.00
#
_symmetry.space_group_name_H-M   'P 1'
#
loop_
_entity.id
_entity.type
_entity.pdbx_description
1 polymer ?
#
loop_
_entity_poly.entity_id
_entity_poly.type
_entity_poly.pdbx_seq_one_letter_code
_entity_poly.pdbx_strand_id
1 'polypeptide(L)'
;MKGENKVENNKKVLLVDGMALLFRAFYSTAMSGYFMINSKGVPTNGVHGFVRHLLTAVNHFEPSHVVCCWDMGSKTFRTDLYPEYKGNRGEPPIELIPQFDLVKDVVASFDIPNIGLKGFEADDCIATLANQYKSEQEVIILTGDQDILQLVDPAIKVVILRNGYGNYEIYHPEMLMERKGIRPEQMVDLKALMGDSSDNYPGVKGIGEKTAVKLLSQFETIEGILANLDSLSKGHRSKIEQDLEMLHLSRKLAKIHCEVPVSCSLDEAQLTIDHSKVLNKFRELEFKGLEKLIG
;
A
#
# COMPACT_ATOMS: atom_id res chain seq x y z
N MET A 1 -16.27 -23.03 -39.90
CA MET A 1 -15.07 -22.63 -39.17
C MET A 1 -15.54 -22.10 -37.82
N LYS A 2 -15.36 -22.89 -36.75
CA LYS A 2 -15.70 -22.48 -35.39
C LYS A 2 -14.54 -21.62 -34.91
N GLY A 3 -14.84 -20.35 -34.60
CA GLY A 3 -13.88 -19.46 -33.97
C GLY A 3 -13.58 -20.00 -32.58
N GLU A 4 -12.35 -20.41 -32.36
CA GLU A 4 -11.80 -20.63 -31.04
C GLU A 4 -11.73 -19.27 -30.35
N ASN A 5 -12.68 -19.03 -29.41
CA ASN A 5 -12.51 -18.00 -28.41
C ASN A 5 -11.27 -18.40 -27.59
N LYS A 6 -10.10 -17.84 -27.93
CA LYS A 6 -9.01 -17.74 -26.99
C LYS A 6 -9.54 -16.94 -25.81
N VAL A 7 -9.85 -17.61 -24.71
CA VAL A 7 -9.88 -17.00 -23.40
C VAL A 7 -8.44 -16.53 -23.18
N GLU A 8 -8.18 -15.25 -23.42
CA GLU A 8 -6.95 -14.62 -22.98
C GLU A 8 -6.93 -14.82 -21.45
N ASN A 9 -6.04 -15.70 -21.02
CA ASN A 9 -5.79 -15.96 -19.62
C ASN A 9 -5.13 -14.69 -19.08
N ASN A 10 -5.94 -13.75 -18.64
CA ASN A 10 -5.49 -12.44 -18.16
C ASN A 10 -4.68 -12.69 -16.89
N LYS A 11 -3.37 -12.83 -17.04
CA LYS A 11 -2.46 -13.12 -15.94
C LYS A 11 -2.50 -11.92 -14.98
N LYS A 12 -2.58 -12.20 -13.69
CA LYS A 12 -2.67 -11.18 -12.63
C LYS A 12 -1.39 -11.16 -11.83
N VAL A 13 -0.92 -9.97 -11.51
CA VAL A 13 0.18 -9.74 -10.56
C VAL A 13 -0.39 -9.17 -9.27
N LEU A 14 -0.11 -9.83 -8.14
CA LEU A 14 -0.44 -9.33 -6.80
C LEU A 14 0.80 -8.66 -6.19
N LEU A 15 0.75 -7.36 -6.02
CA LEU A 15 1.73 -6.57 -5.27
C LEU A 15 1.23 -6.40 -3.84
N VAL A 16 2.02 -6.82 -2.88
CA VAL A 16 1.65 -6.82 -1.47
C VAL A 16 2.45 -5.77 -0.73
N ASP A 17 1.75 -4.85 -0.07
CA ASP A 17 2.34 -3.97 0.93
C ASP A 17 2.63 -4.77 2.20
N GLY A 18 3.88 -5.20 2.34
CA GLY A 18 4.30 -6.09 3.40
C GLY A 18 4.17 -5.48 4.78
N MET A 19 4.50 -4.18 4.90
CA MET A 19 4.43 -3.51 6.19
C MET A 19 2.99 -3.30 6.63
N ALA A 20 2.11 -2.82 5.76
CA ALA A 20 0.70 -2.64 6.09
C ALA A 20 0.03 -3.95 6.53
N LEU A 21 0.32 -5.07 5.84
CA LEU A 21 -0.21 -6.37 6.23
C LEU A 21 0.35 -6.83 7.59
N LEU A 22 1.66 -6.69 7.81
CA LEU A 22 2.30 -7.12 9.06
C LEU A 22 1.79 -6.34 10.26
N PHE A 23 1.75 -5.01 10.17
CA PHE A 23 1.23 -4.16 11.23
C PHE A 23 -0.23 -4.48 11.53
N ARG A 24 -1.04 -4.60 10.49
CA ARG A 24 -2.45 -4.96 10.66
C ARG A 24 -2.62 -6.32 11.35
N ALA A 25 -1.87 -7.33 10.92
CA ALA A 25 -1.90 -8.66 11.50
C ALA A 25 -1.46 -8.65 12.97
N PHE A 26 -0.39 -7.93 13.27
CA PHE A 26 0.11 -7.80 14.63
C PHE A 26 -0.91 -7.14 15.55
N TYR A 27 -1.40 -5.95 15.19
CA TYR A 27 -2.31 -5.20 16.05
C TYR A 27 -3.69 -5.85 16.20
N SER A 28 -4.10 -6.71 15.27
CA SER A 28 -5.38 -7.44 15.37
C SER A 28 -5.45 -8.35 16.63
N THR A 29 -4.30 -8.80 17.13
CA THR A 29 -4.20 -9.65 18.31
C THR A 29 -3.54 -8.93 19.49
N ALA A 30 -2.52 -8.12 19.26
CA ALA A 30 -1.76 -7.41 20.30
C ALA A 30 -2.63 -6.49 21.16
N MET A 31 -3.64 -5.83 20.59
CA MET A 31 -4.56 -4.96 21.34
C MET A 31 -5.38 -5.69 22.39
N SER A 32 -5.59 -6.99 22.25
CA SER A 32 -6.22 -7.84 23.27
C SER A 32 -5.23 -8.46 24.24
N GLY A 33 -3.92 -8.11 24.15
CA GLY A 33 -2.85 -8.69 24.94
C GLY A 33 -2.48 -10.12 24.53
N TYR A 34 -2.99 -10.60 23.41
CA TYR A 34 -2.72 -11.95 22.94
C TYR A 34 -1.54 -11.97 21.97
N PHE A 35 -0.47 -12.64 22.38
CA PHE A 35 0.71 -12.90 21.56
C PHE A 35 0.88 -14.40 21.36
N MET A 36 1.01 -14.84 20.10
CA MET A 36 1.50 -16.18 19.83
C MET A 36 3.02 -16.17 20.01
N ILE A 37 3.50 -16.99 20.93
CA ILE A 37 4.93 -17.14 21.19
C ILE A 37 5.28 -18.60 20.95
N ASN A 38 6.28 -18.86 20.11
CA ASN A 38 6.74 -20.21 19.84
C ASN A 38 7.59 -20.78 20.99
N SER A 39 7.96 -22.06 20.93
CA SER A 39 8.75 -22.73 21.97
C SER A 39 10.14 -22.12 22.19
N LYS A 40 10.62 -21.31 21.23
CA LYS A 40 11.88 -20.55 21.34
C LYS A 40 11.71 -19.18 22.00
N GLY A 41 10.51 -18.82 22.44
CA GLY A 41 10.20 -17.53 23.06
C GLY A 41 10.04 -16.38 22.06
N VAL A 42 9.90 -16.65 20.77
CA VAL A 42 9.76 -15.62 19.73
C VAL A 42 8.27 -15.32 19.47
N PRO A 43 7.84 -14.05 19.55
CA PRO A 43 6.49 -13.65 19.13
C PRO A 43 6.31 -13.88 17.62
N THR A 44 5.16 -14.47 17.24
CA THR A 44 4.88 -14.86 15.85
C THR A 44 3.48 -14.48 15.38
N ASN A 45 2.69 -13.81 16.22
CA ASN A 45 1.30 -13.46 15.93
C ASN A 45 1.13 -12.60 14.67
N GLY A 46 2.00 -11.61 14.47
CA GLY A 46 1.99 -10.76 13.27
C GLY A 46 2.31 -11.56 12.01
N VAL A 47 3.35 -12.41 12.06
CA VAL A 47 3.74 -13.26 10.92
C VAL A 47 2.65 -14.27 10.59
N HIS A 48 2.06 -14.93 11.60
CA HIS A 48 0.95 -15.87 11.39
C HIS A 48 -0.24 -15.18 10.71
N GLY A 49 -0.63 -14.01 11.21
CA GLY A 49 -1.73 -13.26 10.63
C GLY A 49 -1.41 -12.71 9.24
N PHE A 50 -0.17 -12.28 8.99
CA PHE A 50 0.32 -11.88 7.68
C PHE A 50 0.16 -13.01 6.66
N VAL A 51 0.68 -14.20 6.97
CA VAL A 51 0.57 -15.38 6.09
C VAL A 51 -0.89 -15.71 5.80
N ARG A 52 -1.75 -15.63 6.80
CA ARG A 52 -3.18 -15.85 6.62
C ARG A 52 -3.80 -14.83 5.66
N HIS A 53 -3.47 -13.54 5.79
CA HIS A 53 -3.92 -12.50 4.85
C HIS A 53 -3.41 -12.77 3.43
N LEU A 54 -2.11 -13.07 3.29
CA LEU A 54 -1.48 -13.36 2.01
C LEU A 54 -2.16 -14.54 1.31
N LEU A 55 -2.27 -15.70 1.97
CA LEU A 55 -2.89 -16.90 1.39
C LEU A 55 -4.38 -16.69 1.09
N THR A 56 -5.10 -15.96 1.95
CA THR A 56 -6.49 -15.62 1.68
C THR A 56 -6.62 -14.75 0.44
N ALA A 57 -5.71 -13.81 0.23
CA ALA A 57 -5.70 -12.96 -0.97
C ALA A 57 -5.30 -13.76 -2.23
N VAL A 58 -4.30 -14.63 -2.13
CA VAL A 58 -3.91 -15.53 -3.22
C VAL A 58 -5.08 -16.41 -3.64
N ASN A 59 -5.79 -17.03 -2.70
CA ASN A 59 -6.95 -17.87 -3.00
C ASN A 59 -8.16 -17.07 -3.54
N HIS A 60 -8.27 -15.79 -3.17
CA HIS A 60 -9.39 -14.95 -3.61
C HIS A 60 -9.19 -14.37 -5.01
N PHE A 61 -7.97 -13.87 -5.29
CA PHE A 61 -7.66 -13.19 -6.54
C PHE A 61 -7.05 -14.11 -7.60
N GLU A 62 -6.56 -15.28 -7.20
CA GLU A 62 -5.90 -16.27 -8.06
C GLU A 62 -4.81 -15.65 -8.95
N PRO A 63 -3.83 -14.92 -8.36
CA PRO A 63 -2.77 -14.30 -9.12
C PRO A 63 -1.80 -15.35 -9.66
N SER A 64 -1.28 -15.13 -10.86
CA SER A 64 -0.19 -15.95 -11.42
C SER A 64 1.19 -15.50 -10.92
N HIS A 65 1.30 -14.27 -10.41
CA HIS A 65 2.55 -13.67 -9.93
C HIS A 65 2.30 -12.92 -8.62
N VAL A 66 3.26 -12.97 -7.71
CA VAL A 66 3.18 -12.28 -6.41
C VAL A 66 4.53 -11.66 -6.08
N VAL A 67 4.51 -10.43 -5.56
CA VAL A 67 5.68 -9.73 -5.02
C VAL A 67 5.31 -9.06 -3.72
N CYS A 68 6.14 -9.17 -2.69
CA CYS A 68 5.99 -8.42 -1.44
C CYS A 68 6.98 -7.25 -1.40
N CYS A 69 6.47 -6.04 -1.15
CA CYS A 69 7.29 -4.84 -1.03
C CYS A 69 7.40 -4.41 0.44
N TRP A 70 8.58 -3.89 0.81
CA TRP A 70 8.94 -3.58 2.19
C TRP A 70 9.61 -2.23 2.34
N ASP A 71 9.30 -1.53 3.44
CA ASP A 71 10.14 -0.44 3.90
C ASP A 71 11.49 -0.98 4.40
N MET A 72 12.58 -0.36 3.96
CA MET A 72 13.95 -0.77 4.29
C MET A 72 14.62 0.20 5.26
N GLY A 73 13.84 0.75 6.17
CA GLY A 73 14.27 1.69 7.21
C GLY A 73 13.32 2.89 7.32
N SER A 74 13.52 3.71 8.34
CA SER A 74 12.67 4.89 8.63
C SER A 74 13.11 6.15 7.89
N LYS A 75 14.35 6.19 7.35
CA LYS A 75 14.88 7.36 6.67
C LYS A 75 14.67 7.22 5.15
N THR A 76 13.89 8.14 4.58
CA THR A 76 13.59 8.20 3.16
C THR A 76 13.83 9.62 2.62
N PHE A 77 13.77 9.81 1.31
CA PHE A 77 13.87 11.15 0.71
C PHE A 77 12.80 12.12 1.26
N ARG A 78 11.63 11.60 1.74
CA ARG A 78 10.60 12.43 2.36
C ARG A 78 11.04 13.00 3.69
N THR A 79 11.76 12.23 4.52
CA THR A 79 12.34 12.74 5.78
C THR A 79 13.48 13.73 5.54
N ASP A 80 14.18 13.63 4.41
CA ASP A 80 15.18 14.63 4.01
C ASP A 80 14.52 15.94 3.53
N LEU A 81 13.35 15.85 2.89
CA LEU A 81 12.56 17.02 2.47
C LEU A 81 11.84 17.70 3.64
N TYR A 82 11.34 16.91 4.58
CA TYR A 82 10.57 17.37 5.74
C TYR A 82 10.88 16.50 6.96
N PRO A 83 11.76 16.96 7.86
CA PRO A 83 12.23 16.17 9.01
C PRO A 83 11.12 15.68 9.96
N GLU A 84 9.97 16.38 9.98
CA GLU A 84 8.81 16.03 10.80
C GLU A 84 7.92 14.95 10.15
N TYR A 85 8.19 14.56 8.89
CA TYR A 85 7.46 13.52 8.18
C TYR A 85 7.47 12.21 8.97
N LYS A 86 6.28 11.67 9.26
CA LYS A 86 6.07 10.49 10.11
C LYS A 86 6.68 10.59 11.53
N GLY A 87 7.09 11.79 11.95
CA GLY A 87 7.74 12.03 13.25
C GLY A 87 6.82 11.84 14.46
N ASN A 88 5.52 11.76 14.26
CA ASN A 88 4.52 11.44 15.28
C ASN A 88 4.35 9.93 15.52
N ARG A 89 5.01 9.06 14.72
CA ARG A 89 4.99 7.62 14.90
C ARG A 89 5.94 7.21 16.02
N GLY A 90 5.43 6.43 16.97
CA GLY A 90 6.24 5.85 18.05
C GLY A 90 7.12 4.70 17.55
N GLU A 91 8.04 4.27 18.41
CA GLU A 91 8.81 3.05 18.18
C GLU A 91 7.89 1.83 18.09
N PRO A 92 8.20 0.85 17.24
CA PRO A 92 7.42 -0.37 17.14
C PRO A 92 7.47 -1.16 18.48
N PRO A 93 6.39 -1.84 18.85
CA PRO A 93 6.38 -2.71 20.03
C PRO A 93 7.52 -3.72 19.99
N ILE A 94 8.11 -4.01 21.15
CA ILE A 94 9.26 -4.92 21.26
C ILE A 94 8.95 -6.32 20.71
N GLU A 95 7.70 -6.76 20.83
CA GLU A 95 7.23 -8.04 20.31
C GLU A 95 7.11 -8.05 18.77
N LEU A 96 7.04 -6.88 18.13
CA LEU A 96 6.99 -6.77 16.66
C LEU A 96 8.38 -6.78 16.04
N ILE A 97 9.39 -6.26 16.74
CA ILE A 97 10.75 -6.10 16.19
C ILE A 97 11.30 -7.41 15.57
N PRO A 98 11.28 -8.56 16.25
CA PRO A 98 11.79 -9.82 15.66
C PRO A 98 10.94 -10.32 14.50
N GLN A 99 9.72 -9.83 14.34
CA GLN A 99 8.81 -10.27 13.29
C GLN A 99 9.07 -9.59 11.94
N PHE A 100 9.81 -8.48 11.89
CA PHE A 100 10.16 -7.80 10.63
C PHE A 100 11.04 -8.64 9.70
N ASP A 101 12.04 -9.32 10.23
CA ASP A 101 12.88 -10.20 9.43
C ASP A 101 12.23 -11.57 9.26
N LEU A 102 11.57 -12.06 10.30
CA LEU A 102 10.89 -13.35 10.29
C LEU A 102 9.81 -13.43 9.20
N VAL A 103 9.04 -12.36 8.97
CA VAL A 103 8.01 -12.34 7.92
C VAL A 103 8.61 -12.45 6.53
N LYS A 104 9.75 -11.79 6.28
CA LYS A 104 10.46 -11.88 4.99
C LYS A 104 11.00 -13.29 4.75
N ASP A 105 11.54 -13.94 5.79
CA ASP A 105 11.97 -15.34 5.72
C ASP A 105 10.81 -16.28 5.38
N VAL A 106 9.64 -16.03 5.95
CA VAL A 106 8.45 -16.82 5.64
C VAL A 106 8.00 -16.55 4.20
N VAL A 107 7.95 -15.31 3.74
CA VAL A 107 7.63 -14.96 2.35
C VAL A 107 8.60 -15.65 1.37
N ALA A 108 9.90 -15.65 1.68
CA ALA A 108 10.91 -16.34 0.89
C ALA A 108 10.71 -17.87 0.84
N SER A 109 10.06 -18.47 1.86
CA SER A 109 9.72 -19.89 1.84
C SER A 109 8.64 -20.27 0.81
N PHE A 110 7.87 -19.28 0.34
CA PHE A 110 6.91 -19.42 -0.77
C PHE A 110 7.51 -19.12 -2.13
N ASP A 111 8.83 -18.88 -2.21
CA ASP A 111 9.53 -18.40 -3.41
C ASP A 111 9.00 -17.06 -3.94
N ILE A 112 8.34 -16.26 -3.08
CA ILE A 112 7.84 -14.93 -3.39
C ILE A 112 8.98 -13.92 -3.20
N PRO A 113 9.27 -13.06 -4.22
CA PRO A 113 10.26 -12.00 -4.10
C PRO A 113 9.94 -11.00 -2.99
N ASN A 114 10.97 -10.63 -2.22
CA ASN A 114 10.95 -9.56 -1.24
C ASN A 114 11.67 -8.34 -1.83
N ILE A 115 10.95 -7.28 -2.17
CA ILE A 115 11.49 -6.07 -2.80
C ILE A 115 11.43 -4.90 -1.82
N GLY A 116 12.49 -4.14 -1.78
CA GLY A 116 12.60 -2.91 -1.01
C GLY A 116 13.95 -2.25 -1.22
N LEU A 117 14.00 -0.93 -1.08
CA LEU A 117 15.23 -0.16 -1.28
C LEU A 117 15.38 0.91 -0.21
N LYS A 118 16.55 1.01 0.43
CA LYS A 118 16.84 2.06 1.41
C LYS A 118 16.69 3.45 0.76
N GLY A 119 16.06 4.36 1.48
CA GLY A 119 15.78 5.71 1.00
C GLY A 119 14.41 5.88 0.32
N PHE A 120 13.70 4.78 0.08
CA PHE A 120 12.36 4.76 -0.49
C PHE A 120 11.41 3.98 0.43
N GLU A 121 10.11 4.23 0.27
CA GLU A 121 9.06 3.51 0.99
C GLU A 121 8.56 2.31 0.16
N ALA A 122 7.86 1.37 0.80
CA ALA A 122 7.24 0.24 0.13
C ALA A 122 6.32 0.70 -1.02
N ASP A 123 5.57 1.78 -0.80
CA ASP A 123 4.66 2.37 -1.79
C ASP A 123 5.35 2.81 -3.07
N ASP A 124 6.58 3.36 -2.96
CA ASP A 124 7.37 3.77 -4.12
C ASP A 124 7.83 2.55 -4.93
N CYS A 125 8.22 1.46 -4.24
CA CYS A 125 8.55 0.19 -4.89
C CYS A 125 7.33 -0.44 -5.56
N ILE A 126 6.17 -0.45 -4.89
CA ILE A 126 4.90 -0.93 -5.41
C ILE A 126 4.51 -0.16 -6.68
N ALA A 127 4.59 1.17 -6.64
CA ALA A 127 4.24 2.01 -7.78
C ALA A 127 5.15 1.76 -9.00
N THR A 128 6.44 1.61 -8.75
CA THR A 128 7.43 1.32 -9.79
C THR A 128 7.13 -0.03 -10.46
N LEU A 129 6.91 -1.08 -9.67
CA LEU A 129 6.58 -2.41 -10.19
C LEU A 129 5.20 -2.45 -10.85
N ALA A 130 4.20 -1.75 -10.29
CA ALA A 130 2.87 -1.65 -10.90
C ALA A 130 2.95 -1.04 -12.30
N ASN A 131 3.73 0.04 -12.47
CA ASN A 131 3.96 0.64 -13.79
C ASN A 131 4.75 -0.27 -14.73
N GLN A 132 5.66 -1.09 -14.21
CA GLN A 132 6.40 -2.09 -15.00
C GLN A 132 5.45 -3.15 -15.56
N TYR A 133 4.48 -3.61 -14.78
CA TYR A 133 3.64 -4.75 -15.16
C TYR A 133 2.34 -4.38 -15.89
N LYS A 134 1.78 -3.19 -15.67
CA LYS A 134 0.43 -2.82 -16.14
C LYS A 134 0.22 -2.85 -17.65
N SER A 135 1.28 -2.83 -18.45
CA SER A 135 1.18 -2.96 -19.91
C SER A 135 0.90 -4.39 -20.38
N GLU A 136 1.21 -5.39 -19.55
CA GLU A 136 1.13 -6.81 -19.91
C GLU A 136 0.19 -7.62 -19.03
N GLN A 137 -0.09 -7.11 -17.82
CA GLN A 137 -0.80 -7.84 -16.77
C GLN A 137 -1.86 -6.94 -16.10
N GLU A 138 -2.91 -7.55 -15.55
CA GLU A 138 -3.74 -6.90 -14.54
C GLU A 138 -2.96 -6.84 -13.22
N VAL A 139 -2.80 -5.65 -12.66
CA VAL A 139 -2.09 -5.44 -11.39
C VAL A 139 -3.10 -5.27 -10.26
N ILE A 140 -2.90 -6.03 -9.19
CA ILE A 140 -3.69 -5.95 -7.95
C ILE A 140 -2.74 -5.54 -6.83
N ILE A 141 -2.98 -4.39 -6.19
CA ILE A 141 -2.19 -3.93 -5.06
C ILE A 141 -2.98 -4.20 -3.78
N LEU A 142 -2.44 -5.02 -2.89
CA LEU A 142 -3.03 -5.35 -1.59
C LEU A 142 -2.37 -4.54 -0.48
N THR A 143 -3.12 -3.64 0.14
CA THR A 143 -2.61 -2.74 1.18
C THR A 143 -3.68 -2.38 2.22
N GLY A 144 -3.28 -1.77 3.32
CA GLY A 144 -4.15 -1.09 4.28
C GLY A 144 -4.16 0.43 4.09
N ASP A 145 -3.25 0.96 3.27
CA ASP A 145 -3.03 2.39 3.08
C ASP A 145 -3.83 2.96 1.90
N GLN A 146 -4.53 4.07 2.15
CA GLN A 146 -5.32 4.75 1.12
C GLN A 146 -4.49 5.67 0.23
N ASP A 147 -3.25 5.97 0.56
CA ASP A 147 -2.39 6.83 -0.27
C ASP A 147 -2.04 6.15 -1.59
N ILE A 148 -1.97 4.82 -1.59
CA ILE A 148 -1.83 3.97 -2.78
C ILE A 148 -2.98 4.16 -3.78
N LEU A 149 -4.14 4.71 -3.39
CA LEU A 149 -5.26 4.95 -4.31
C LEU A 149 -4.92 5.90 -5.46
N GLN A 150 -3.85 6.68 -5.35
CA GLN A 150 -3.31 7.47 -6.45
C GLN A 150 -2.78 6.64 -7.63
N LEU A 151 -2.53 5.34 -7.41
CA LEU A 151 -2.06 4.40 -8.44
C LEU A 151 -3.21 3.71 -9.20
N VAL A 152 -4.45 3.92 -8.79
CA VAL A 152 -5.62 3.33 -9.45
C VAL A 152 -5.64 3.74 -10.93
N ASP A 153 -5.78 2.73 -11.81
CA ASP A 153 -5.69 2.87 -13.26
C ASP A 153 -6.57 1.76 -13.87
N PRO A 154 -7.02 1.83 -15.13
CA PRO A 154 -7.77 0.72 -15.73
C PRO A 154 -7.12 -0.65 -15.64
N ALA A 155 -5.78 -0.72 -15.59
CA ALA A 155 -5.02 -1.96 -15.42
C ALA A 155 -4.54 -2.20 -13.98
N ILE A 156 -4.72 -1.24 -13.04
CA ILE A 156 -4.28 -1.33 -11.66
C ILE A 156 -5.48 -1.19 -10.73
N LYS A 157 -5.79 -2.25 -9.99
CA LYS A 157 -6.78 -2.27 -8.92
C LYS A 157 -6.08 -2.16 -7.57
N VAL A 158 -6.60 -1.32 -6.69
CA VAL A 158 -6.14 -1.23 -5.30
C VAL A 158 -7.15 -1.89 -4.39
N VAL A 159 -6.68 -2.84 -3.60
CA VAL A 159 -7.47 -3.64 -2.67
C VAL A 159 -7.14 -3.21 -1.25
N ILE A 160 -8.06 -2.47 -0.64
CA ILE A 160 -7.95 -2.03 0.75
C ILE A 160 -8.50 -3.10 1.68
N LEU A 161 -7.65 -3.55 2.60
CA LEU A 161 -8.02 -4.49 3.64
C LEU A 161 -9.06 -3.89 4.60
N ARG A 162 -10.15 -4.61 4.83
CA ARG A 162 -11.15 -4.28 5.85
C ARG A 162 -11.07 -5.26 7.03
N ASN A 163 -11.90 -5.09 8.05
CA ASN A 163 -11.86 -5.92 9.25
C ASN A 163 -12.12 -7.40 8.91
N GLY A 164 -11.29 -8.27 9.48
CA GLY A 164 -11.31 -9.71 9.20
C GLY A 164 -10.44 -10.13 8.03
N TYR A 165 -10.50 -11.43 7.69
CA TYR A 165 -9.78 -12.01 6.55
C TYR A 165 -10.70 -12.11 5.35
N GLY A 166 -10.22 -11.80 4.15
CA GLY A 166 -10.99 -11.90 2.92
C GLY A 166 -12.05 -10.79 2.74
N ASN A 167 -12.07 -9.80 3.62
CA ASN A 167 -12.96 -8.65 3.49
C ASN A 167 -12.19 -7.50 2.85
N TYR A 168 -12.51 -7.21 1.60
CA TYR A 168 -11.80 -6.28 0.75
C TYR A 168 -12.72 -5.18 0.23
N GLU A 169 -12.17 -3.98 0.10
CA GLU A 169 -12.75 -2.90 -0.68
C GLU A 169 -11.86 -2.67 -1.90
N ILE A 170 -12.40 -2.95 -3.09
CA ILE A 170 -11.63 -2.95 -4.34
C ILE A 170 -11.90 -1.64 -5.06
N TYR A 171 -10.85 -0.87 -5.29
CA TYR A 171 -10.89 0.39 -6.01
C TYR A 171 -10.41 0.21 -7.45
N HIS A 172 -11.23 0.67 -8.37
CA HIS A 172 -10.94 0.98 -9.76
C HIS A 172 -11.37 2.44 -10.01
N PRO A 173 -11.06 3.06 -11.17
CA PRO A 173 -11.30 4.51 -11.35
C PRO A 173 -12.73 4.95 -11.05
N GLU A 174 -13.73 4.20 -11.47
CA GLU A 174 -15.16 4.51 -11.27
C GLU A 174 -15.54 4.43 -9.78
N MET A 175 -15.05 3.40 -9.08
CA MET A 175 -15.31 3.22 -7.64
C MET A 175 -14.68 4.34 -6.82
N LEU A 176 -13.48 4.81 -7.20
CA LEU A 176 -12.82 5.94 -6.55
C LEU A 176 -13.64 7.23 -6.73
N MET A 177 -14.11 7.49 -7.94
CA MET A 177 -14.98 8.62 -8.22
C MET A 177 -16.29 8.54 -7.43
N GLU A 178 -16.94 7.37 -7.38
CA GLU A 178 -18.18 7.17 -6.63
C GLU A 178 -17.99 7.40 -5.12
N ARG A 179 -16.90 6.86 -4.55
CA ARG A 179 -16.68 6.86 -3.11
C ARG A 179 -16.03 8.14 -2.58
N LYS A 180 -15.13 8.73 -3.36
CA LYS A 180 -14.30 9.88 -2.94
C LYS A 180 -14.66 11.17 -3.68
N GLY A 181 -15.36 11.10 -4.80
CA GLY A 181 -15.73 12.27 -5.62
C GLY A 181 -14.54 12.88 -6.37
N ILE A 182 -13.46 12.12 -6.56
CA ILE A 182 -12.25 12.54 -7.25
C ILE A 182 -11.70 11.42 -8.16
N ARG A 183 -10.92 11.81 -9.16
CA ARG A 183 -10.17 10.88 -10.00
C ARG A 183 -8.84 10.47 -9.33
N PRO A 184 -8.24 9.33 -9.74
CA PRO A 184 -6.95 8.89 -9.20
C PRO A 184 -5.86 9.97 -9.26
N GLU A 185 -5.77 10.71 -10.36
CA GLU A 185 -4.77 11.76 -10.57
C GLU A 185 -4.91 12.93 -9.58
N GLN A 186 -6.10 13.09 -9.00
CA GLN A 186 -6.41 14.16 -8.03
C GLN A 186 -6.06 13.75 -6.59
N MET A 187 -5.72 12.49 -6.32
CA MET A 187 -5.40 12.02 -4.96
C MET A 187 -4.22 12.78 -4.34
N VAL A 188 -3.18 13.03 -5.12
CA VAL A 188 -2.00 13.79 -4.66
C VAL A 188 -2.39 15.22 -4.31
N ASP A 189 -3.17 15.88 -5.15
CA ASP A 189 -3.64 17.24 -4.94
C ASP A 189 -4.61 17.33 -3.76
N LEU A 190 -5.48 16.32 -3.57
CA LEU A 190 -6.33 16.21 -2.39
C LEU A 190 -5.50 16.19 -1.11
N LYS A 191 -4.51 15.30 -1.04
CA LYS A 191 -3.61 15.17 0.12
C LYS A 191 -2.76 16.43 0.33
N ALA A 192 -2.31 17.07 -0.73
CA ALA A 192 -1.57 18.33 -0.64
C ALA A 192 -2.40 19.46 -0.04
N LEU A 193 -3.69 19.55 -0.38
CA LEU A 193 -4.60 20.55 0.15
C LEU A 193 -4.98 20.27 1.61
N MET A 194 -5.38 19.04 1.93
CA MET A 194 -5.89 18.71 3.26
C MET A 194 -4.81 18.33 4.29
N GLY A 195 -3.60 18.01 3.83
CA GLY A 195 -2.58 17.41 4.65
C GLY A 195 -2.85 15.95 4.99
N ASP A 196 -1.94 15.36 5.75
CA ASP A 196 -2.09 14.02 6.31
C ASP A 196 -1.57 13.96 7.75
N SER A 197 -2.48 13.72 8.69
CA SER A 197 -2.12 13.61 10.11
C SER A 197 -1.37 12.31 10.44
N SER A 198 -1.57 11.25 9.65
CA SER A 198 -0.87 9.95 9.86
C SER A 198 0.59 10.04 9.43
N ASP A 199 0.88 10.84 8.42
CA ASP A 199 2.21 11.11 7.90
C ASP A 199 2.81 12.45 8.38
N ASN A 200 2.02 13.14 9.23
CA ASN A 200 2.45 14.36 9.93
C ASN A 200 2.87 15.52 9.03
N TYR A 201 2.13 15.77 7.93
CA TYR A 201 2.29 16.99 7.16
C TYR A 201 0.95 17.75 7.04
N PRO A 202 0.96 19.10 7.15
CA PRO A 202 -0.25 19.87 7.49
C PRO A 202 -1.16 20.23 6.29
N GLY A 203 -0.64 20.22 5.06
CA GLY A 203 -1.37 20.78 3.92
C GLY A 203 -1.61 22.29 4.06
N VAL A 204 -2.78 22.75 3.62
CA VAL A 204 -3.25 24.13 3.80
C VAL A 204 -4.12 24.21 5.07
N LYS A 205 -3.70 24.99 6.05
CA LYS A 205 -4.38 25.09 7.34
C LYS A 205 -5.84 25.49 7.20
N GLY A 206 -6.73 24.63 7.70
CA GLY A 206 -8.17 24.86 7.68
C GLY A 206 -8.85 24.56 6.33
N ILE A 207 -8.16 23.82 5.44
CA ILE A 207 -8.76 23.13 4.30
C ILE A 207 -8.79 21.64 4.60
N GLY A 208 -9.96 21.10 4.91
CA GLY A 208 -10.16 19.66 5.10
C GLY A 208 -10.68 18.98 3.83
N GLU A 209 -10.83 17.65 3.89
CA GLU A 209 -11.20 16.78 2.76
C GLU A 209 -12.40 17.33 1.95
N LYS A 210 -13.52 17.67 2.61
CA LYS A 210 -14.73 18.16 1.91
C LYS A 210 -14.48 19.42 1.08
N THR A 211 -13.67 20.35 1.62
CA THR A 211 -13.32 21.58 0.93
C THR A 211 -12.35 21.30 -0.23
N ALA A 212 -11.36 20.46 0.00
CA ALA A 212 -10.39 20.06 -1.01
C ALA A 212 -11.06 19.33 -2.19
N VAL A 213 -11.95 18.35 -1.92
CA VAL A 213 -12.75 17.69 -2.97
C VAL A 213 -13.58 18.69 -3.77
N LYS A 214 -14.25 19.65 -3.09
CA LYS A 214 -15.03 20.69 -3.78
C LYS A 214 -14.16 21.57 -4.69
N LEU A 215 -12.98 21.97 -4.22
CA LEU A 215 -12.04 22.76 -5.01
C LEU A 215 -11.54 21.97 -6.22
N LEU A 216 -11.17 20.71 -6.04
CA LEU A 216 -10.71 19.84 -7.12
C LEU A 216 -11.83 19.48 -8.12
N SER A 217 -13.08 19.37 -7.67
CA SER A 217 -14.20 19.16 -8.59
C SER A 217 -14.48 20.38 -9.48
N GLN A 218 -14.14 21.59 -9.01
CA GLN A 218 -14.36 22.83 -9.72
C GLN A 218 -13.18 23.25 -10.61
N PHE A 219 -11.95 23.07 -10.13
CA PHE A 219 -10.72 23.57 -10.75
C PHE A 219 -9.77 22.48 -11.22
N GLU A 220 -10.10 21.24 -10.98
CA GLU A 220 -9.44 20.00 -11.39
C GLU A 220 -8.08 19.75 -10.74
N THR A 221 -7.19 20.73 -10.66
CA THR A 221 -5.82 20.61 -10.14
C THR A 221 -5.47 21.78 -9.22
N ILE A 222 -4.38 21.65 -8.47
CA ILE A 222 -3.80 22.77 -7.70
C ILE A 222 -3.48 23.94 -8.61
N GLU A 223 -2.92 23.70 -9.80
CA GLU A 223 -2.64 24.74 -10.79
C GLU A 223 -3.93 25.47 -11.21
N GLY A 224 -5.00 24.72 -11.44
CA GLY A 224 -6.32 25.31 -11.75
C GLY A 224 -6.86 26.15 -10.60
N ILE A 225 -6.70 25.70 -9.35
CA ILE A 225 -7.08 26.48 -8.15
C ILE A 225 -6.26 27.77 -8.07
N LEU A 226 -4.94 27.70 -8.23
CA LEU A 226 -4.04 28.86 -8.14
C LEU A 226 -4.27 29.87 -9.26
N ALA A 227 -4.61 29.42 -10.47
CA ALA A 227 -4.94 30.28 -11.58
C ALA A 227 -6.29 31.02 -11.42
N ASN A 228 -7.15 30.54 -10.50
CA ASN A 228 -8.50 31.07 -10.27
C ASN A 228 -8.73 31.54 -8.82
N LEU A 229 -7.69 32.01 -8.13
CA LEU A 229 -7.79 32.48 -6.74
C LEU A 229 -8.83 33.56 -6.53
N ASP A 230 -9.04 34.45 -7.52
CA ASP A 230 -10.05 35.52 -7.47
C ASP A 230 -11.50 34.98 -7.49
N SER A 231 -11.69 33.76 -7.97
CA SER A 231 -13.01 33.09 -7.99
C SER A 231 -13.34 32.41 -6.65
N LEU A 232 -12.37 32.31 -5.75
CA LEU A 232 -12.54 31.68 -4.44
C LEU A 232 -13.18 32.65 -3.44
N SER A 233 -13.78 32.08 -2.38
CA SER A 233 -14.15 32.90 -1.22
C SER A 233 -12.88 33.54 -0.63
N LYS A 234 -13.03 34.76 -0.08
CA LYS A 234 -11.90 35.47 0.57
C LYS A 234 -11.17 34.61 1.59
N GLY A 235 -11.92 33.79 2.35
CA GLY A 235 -11.33 32.90 3.35
C GLY A 235 -10.49 31.74 2.76
N HIS A 236 -10.95 31.11 1.69
CA HIS A 236 -10.17 30.04 1.02
C HIS A 236 -8.96 30.62 0.32
N ARG A 237 -9.13 31.74 -0.41
CA ARG A 237 -8.01 32.44 -1.04
C ARG A 237 -6.91 32.77 -0.04
N SER A 238 -7.25 33.46 1.05
CA SER A 238 -6.27 33.87 2.08
C SER A 238 -5.52 32.67 2.67
N LYS A 239 -6.20 31.54 2.94
CA LYS A 239 -5.55 30.33 3.47
C LYS A 239 -4.55 29.74 2.49
N ILE A 240 -4.92 29.64 1.21
CA ILE A 240 -4.05 29.07 0.17
C ILE A 240 -2.84 29.99 -0.07
N GLU A 241 -3.04 31.32 -0.14
CA GLU A 241 -1.95 32.27 -0.30
C GLU A 241 -0.97 32.27 0.90
N GLN A 242 -1.48 32.10 2.13
CA GLN A 242 -0.65 32.04 3.34
C GLN A 242 0.20 30.76 3.43
N ASP A 243 -0.36 29.62 2.99
CA ASP A 243 0.26 28.31 3.13
C ASP A 243 0.79 27.76 1.79
N LEU A 244 1.08 28.64 0.81
CA LEU A 244 1.43 28.23 -0.55
C LEU A 244 2.70 27.34 -0.58
N GLU A 245 3.73 27.69 0.19
CA GLU A 245 4.95 26.89 0.30
C GLU A 245 4.65 25.50 0.90
N MET A 246 3.82 25.46 1.94
CA MET A 246 3.42 24.22 2.58
C MET A 246 2.54 23.36 1.67
N LEU A 247 1.67 23.95 0.87
CA LEU A 247 0.89 23.26 -0.15
C LEU A 247 1.80 22.53 -1.14
N HIS A 248 2.81 23.22 -1.66
CA HIS A 248 3.78 22.62 -2.59
C HIS A 248 4.66 21.56 -1.94
N LEU A 249 5.06 21.75 -0.69
CA LEU A 249 5.80 20.75 0.07
C LEU A 249 4.93 19.51 0.32
N SER A 250 3.71 19.69 0.82
CA SER A 250 2.76 18.60 1.06
C SER A 250 2.46 17.80 -0.21
N ARG A 251 2.38 18.47 -1.37
CA ARG A 251 2.23 17.79 -2.66
C ARG A 251 3.42 16.87 -2.99
N LYS A 252 4.64 17.33 -2.70
CA LYS A 252 5.85 16.50 -2.90
C LYS A 252 5.88 15.31 -1.96
N LEU A 253 5.46 15.50 -0.70
CA LEU A 253 5.40 14.43 0.30
C LEU A 253 4.32 13.39 -0.03
N ALA A 254 3.14 13.84 -0.49
CA ALA A 254 2.02 12.98 -0.85
C ALA A 254 2.27 12.14 -2.11
N LYS A 255 3.13 12.63 -3.02
CA LYS A 255 3.37 11.96 -4.30
C LYS A 255 4.22 10.70 -4.13
N ILE A 256 3.70 9.56 -4.57
CA ILE A 256 4.46 8.32 -4.66
C ILE A 256 5.44 8.40 -5.82
N HIS A 257 6.67 7.97 -5.58
CA HIS A 257 7.74 7.95 -6.59
C HIS A 257 7.65 6.65 -7.40
N CYS A 258 7.54 6.77 -8.73
CA CYS A 258 7.30 5.63 -9.61
C CYS A 258 8.55 5.16 -10.38
N GLU A 259 9.72 5.68 -10.05
CA GLU A 259 10.97 5.43 -10.78
C GLU A 259 12.09 5.01 -9.80
N VAL A 260 11.74 4.15 -8.82
CA VAL A 260 12.73 3.57 -7.90
C VAL A 260 13.61 2.60 -8.69
N PRO A 261 14.93 2.57 -8.49
CA PRO A 261 15.81 1.63 -9.17
C PRO A 261 15.68 0.20 -8.61
N VAL A 262 14.45 -0.33 -8.68
CA VAL A 262 14.10 -1.71 -8.37
C VAL A 262 13.46 -2.35 -9.60
N SER A 263 13.67 -3.64 -9.75
CA SER A 263 13.04 -4.44 -10.81
C SER A 263 12.79 -5.84 -10.30
N CYS A 264 11.76 -6.47 -10.82
CA CYS A 264 11.46 -7.88 -10.64
C CYS A 264 10.82 -8.35 -11.95
N SER A 265 11.41 -9.32 -12.62
CA SER A 265 10.84 -9.87 -13.85
C SER A 265 9.59 -10.70 -13.54
N LEU A 266 8.72 -10.90 -14.52
CA LEU A 266 7.56 -11.78 -14.36
C LEU A 266 7.99 -13.23 -14.04
N ASP A 267 9.12 -13.70 -14.58
CA ASP A 267 9.64 -15.03 -14.27
C ASP A 267 10.04 -15.15 -12.79
N GLU A 268 10.66 -14.11 -12.21
CA GLU A 268 11.00 -14.07 -10.78
C GLU A 268 9.77 -13.97 -9.89
N ALA A 269 8.73 -13.26 -10.35
CA ALA A 269 7.49 -13.05 -9.61
C ALA A 269 6.49 -14.20 -9.74
N GLN A 270 6.76 -15.20 -10.60
CA GLN A 270 5.84 -16.33 -10.85
C GLN A 270 5.55 -17.07 -9.55
N LEU A 271 4.27 -17.17 -9.21
CA LEU A 271 3.85 -17.89 -8.01
C LEU A 271 3.91 -19.40 -8.24
N THR A 272 4.88 -20.05 -7.60
CA THR A 272 5.02 -21.50 -7.59
C THR A 272 5.28 -21.95 -6.16
N ILE A 273 4.26 -22.54 -5.51
CA ILE A 273 4.35 -22.90 -4.10
C ILE A 273 4.93 -24.30 -3.96
N ASP A 274 6.14 -24.42 -3.41
CA ASP A 274 6.67 -25.69 -2.91
C ASP A 274 6.05 -25.99 -1.53
N HIS A 275 5.04 -26.85 -1.52
CA HIS A 275 4.33 -27.24 -0.31
C HIS A 275 5.25 -27.78 0.77
N SER A 276 6.30 -28.56 0.41
CA SER A 276 7.23 -29.15 1.37
C SER A 276 8.03 -28.06 2.07
N LYS A 277 8.52 -27.09 1.32
CA LYS A 277 9.31 -25.95 1.82
C LYS A 277 8.48 -25.10 2.78
N VAL A 278 7.26 -24.75 2.38
CA VAL A 278 6.33 -23.96 3.19
C VAL A 278 5.90 -24.69 4.46
N LEU A 279 5.53 -25.96 4.37
CA LEU A 279 5.13 -26.75 5.53
C LEU A 279 6.28 -26.94 6.53
N ASN A 280 7.52 -27.06 6.06
CA ASN A 280 8.69 -27.12 6.94
C ASN A 280 8.86 -25.79 7.69
N LYS A 281 8.69 -24.63 7.00
CA LYS A 281 8.74 -23.32 7.65
C LYS A 281 7.61 -23.17 8.68
N PHE A 282 6.39 -23.64 8.38
CA PHE A 282 5.28 -23.59 9.34
C PHE A 282 5.53 -24.45 10.58
N ARG A 283 6.15 -25.64 10.41
CA ARG A 283 6.54 -26.48 11.57
C ARG A 283 7.64 -25.82 12.41
N GLU A 284 8.65 -25.21 11.76
CA GLU A 284 9.70 -24.45 12.44
C GLU A 284 9.14 -23.34 13.34
N LEU A 285 8.09 -22.66 12.87
CA LEU A 285 7.44 -21.54 13.58
C LEU A 285 6.25 -21.96 14.43
N GLU A 286 5.91 -23.26 14.43
CA GLU A 286 4.78 -23.84 15.16
C GLU A 286 3.42 -23.28 14.73
N PHE A 287 3.30 -22.89 13.45
CA PHE A 287 2.05 -22.41 12.89
C PHE A 287 1.05 -23.55 12.74
N LYS A 288 -0.18 -23.30 13.18
CA LYS A 288 -1.29 -24.28 13.09
C LYS A 288 -2.43 -23.68 12.26
N GLY A 289 -3.03 -24.52 11.43
CA GLY A 289 -4.23 -24.19 10.68
C GLY A 289 -4.02 -23.40 9.39
N LEU A 290 -2.77 -22.96 9.08
CA LEU A 290 -2.44 -22.29 7.82
C LEU A 290 -2.24 -23.27 6.67
N GLU A 291 -1.90 -24.51 6.96
CA GLU A 291 -1.71 -25.59 5.98
C GLU A 291 -2.96 -25.84 5.11
N LYS A 292 -4.14 -25.51 5.64
CA LYS A 292 -5.42 -25.64 4.92
C LYS A 292 -5.65 -24.55 3.88
N LEU A 293 -4.85 -23.50 3.91
CA LEU A 293 -4.92 -22.37 2.97
C LEU A 293 -3.91 -22.48 1.83
N ILE A 294 -2.96 -23.41 1.93
CA ILE A 294 -2.07 -23.75 0.84
C ILE A 294 -2.86 -24.69 -0.07
N GLY A 295 -3.27 -24.23 -1.24
CA GLY A 295 -4.16 -24.90 -2.19
C GLY A 295 -3.64 -26.25 -2.68
#